data_0f57aaef84953a3b3c1d98139f24ad94
#
_entry.id   0f57aaef84953a3b3c1d98139f24ad94
#
_cell.length_a   1.000
_cell.length_b   1.000
_cell.length_c   1.000
_cell.angle_alpha   90.00
_cell.angle_beta   90.00
_cell.angle_gamma   90.00
#
_symmetry.space_group_name_H-M   'P 1'
#
loop_
_entity.id
_entity.type
_entity.pdbx_description
1 polymer ?
#
loop_
_entity_poly.entity_id
_entity_poly.type
_entity_poly.pdbx_seq_one_letter_code
_entity_poly.pdbx_strand_id
1 'polypeptide(L)'
;MPVTIFNSQDTFYKTPFGAVRAGETVAFTLTVPVEFGCTTPYLLFNRDGEQPSLFPLQKQYFRNGMDVFSTTIQPQEPGLYFYYFDLYTGYRLSLIHI
;
A
#
# COMPACT_ATOMS: atom_id res chain seq x y z
N MET A 1 -18.86 -7.21 10.70
CA MET A 1 -18.25 -5.89 10.52
C MET A 1 -17.32 -5.93 9.33
N PRO A 2 -17.43 -5.00 8.41
CA PRO A 2 -16.46 -4.93 7.33
C PRO A 2 -15.08 -4.57 7.90
N VAL A 3 -14.06 -5.17 7.32
CA VAL A 3 -12.67 -4.95 7.72
C VAL A 3 -12.04 -4.01 6.71
N THR A 4 -11.45 -2.93 7.18
CA THR A 4 -10.71 -2.02 6.31
C THR A 4 -9.26 -2.48 6.23
N ILE A 5 -8.85 -2.89 5.03
CA ILE A 5 -7.46 -3.27 4.78
C ILE A 5 -6.66 -2.03 4.36
N PHE A 6 -7.25 -1.20 3.51
CA PHE A 6 -6.61 0.02 3.04
C PHE A 6 -7.67 1.05 2.68
N ASN A 7 -7.41 2.31 3.04
CA ASN A 7 -8.27 3.44 2.66
C ASN A 7 -7.38 4.61 2.27
N SER A 8 -7.35 4.94 0.98
CA SER A 8 -6.49 6.01 0.45
C SER A 8 -6.89 7.40 0.94
N GLN A 9 -8.08 7.53 1.50
CA GLN A 9 -8.59 8.82 2.01
C GLN A 9 -8.25 9.04 3.47
N ASP A 10 -7.61 8.07 4.11
CA ASP A 10 -7.23 8.14 5.51
C ASP A 10 -5.71 8.21 5.61
N THR A 11 -5.19 9.24 6.28
CA THR A 11 -3.74 9.44 6.41
C THR A 11 -3.06 8.35 7.21
N PHE A 12 -3.79 7.55 7.98
CA PHE A 12 -3.23 6.36 8.60
C PHE A 12 -2.71 5.37 7.55
N TYR A 13 -3.47 5.21 6.45
CA TYR A 13 -3.14 4.23 5.41
C TYR A 13 -2.26 4.81 4.30
N LYS A 14 -2.38 6.08 4.03
CA LYS A 14 -1.58 6.73 2.98
C LYS A 14 -1.26 8.17 3.38
N THR A 15 0.01 8.50 3.45
CA THR A 15 0.48 9.86 3.77
C THR A 15 1.57 10.24 2.77
N PRO A 16 1.49 11.42 2.13
CA PRO A 16 0.42 12.42 2.26
C PRO A 16 -0.86 12.01 1.57
N PHE A 17 -1.95 12.61 2.01
CA PHE A 17 -3.26 12.43 1.42
C PHE A 17 -3.32 13.18 0.09
N GLY A 18 -3.91 12.54 -0.93
CA GLY A 18 -4.12 13.18 -2.22
C GLY A 18 -2.86 13.25 -3.08
N ALA A 19 -2.69 14.34 -3.78
CA ALA A 19 -1.60 14.53 -4.71
C ALA A 19 -0.24 14.62 -4.01
N VAL A 20 0.79 14.08 -4.66
CA VAL A 20 2.15 14.02 -4.13
C VAL A 20 3.08 14.66 -5.13
N ARG A 21 4.00 15.49 -4.66
CA ARG A 21 5.02 16.12 -5.51
C ARG A 21 6.17 15.16 -5.74
N ALA A 22 6.84 15.31 -6.88
CA ALA A 22 8.05 14.55 -7.15
C ALA A 22 9.09 14.82 -6.05
N GLY A 23 9.70 13.73 -5.57
CA GLY A 23 10.68 13.81 -4.49
C GLY A 23 10.11 13.71 -3.09
N GLU A 24 8.78 13.79 -2.92
CA GLU A 24 8.17 13.58 -1.62
C GLU A 24 8.09 12.11 -1.28
N THR A 25 8.24 11.80 0.00
CA THR A 25 8.07 10.44 0.50
C THR A 25 6.59 10.14 0.71
N VAL A 26 6.14 9.00 0.19
CA VAL A 26 4.77 8.52 0.39
C VAL A 26 4.84 7.29 1.26
N ALA A 27 4.06 7.28 2.34
CA ALA A 27 3.96 6.14 3.23
C ALA A 27 2.64 5.41 2.99
N PHE A 28 2.71 4.09 2.90
CA PHE A 28 1.53 3.22 2.76
C PHE A 28 1.46 2.27 3.94
N THR A 29 0.28 2.08 4.46
CA THR A 29 0.02 1.17 5.57
C THR A 29 -1.16 0.28 5.24
N LEU A 30 -1.03 -1.03 5.52
CA LEU A 30 -2.11 -2.00 5.38
C LEU A 30 -2.41 -2.61 6.74
N THR A 31 -3.69 -2.89 6.97
CA THR A 31 -4.11 -3.69 8.11
C THR A 31 -4.74 -4.98 7.58
N VAL A 32 -4.13 -6.13 7.86
CA VAL A 32 -4.56 -7.40 7.30
C VAL A 32 -4.98 -8.33 8.43
N PRO A 33 -6.21 -8.90 8.38
CA PRO A 33 -6.62 -9.87 9.40
C PRO A 33 -5.61 -11.01 9.49
N VAL A 34 -5.26 -11.39 10.72
CA VAL A 34 -4.23 -12.41 10.96
C VAL A 34 -4.63 -13.76 10.35
N GLU A 35 -5.94 -14.05 10.28
CA GLU A 35 -6.43 -15.29 9.69
C GLU A 35 -6.17 -15.40 8.18
N PHE A 36 -5.82 -14.29 7.52
CA PHE A 36 -5.45 -14.35 6.10
C PHE A 36 -4.12 -15.03 5.87
N GLY A 37 -3.28 -15.13 6.90
CA GLY A 37 -1.98 -15.79 6.78
C GLY A 37 -0.98 -15.03 5.92
N CYS A 38 -1.14 -13.72 5.80
CA CYS A 38 -0.25 -12.89 5.00
C CYS A 38 1.09 -12.72 5.71
N THR A 39 2.17 -13.19 5.08
CA THR A 39 3.50 -13.03 5.65
C THR A 39 4.19 -11.76 5.17
N THR A 40 4.09 -11.48 3.88
CA THR A 40 4.69 -10.27 3.29
C THR A 40 3.82 -9.78 2.14
N PRO A 41 3.02 -8.74 2.37
CA PRO A 41 2.30 -8.13 1.26
C PRO A 41 3.25 -7.25 0.44
N TYR A 42 2.91 -7.02 -0.80
CA TYR A 42 3.70 -6.18 -1.71
C TYR A 42 2.87 -5.04 -2.25
N LEU A 43 3.50 -3.88 -2.35
CA LEU A 43 2.97 -2.75 -3.09
C LEU A 43 3.55 -2.82 -4.50
N LEU A 44 2.66 -2.85 -5.50
CA LEU A 44 3.06 -2.73 -6.88
C LEU A 44 2.77 -1.30 -7.30
N PHE A 45 3.77 -0.64 -7.84
CA PHE A 45 3.71 0.79 -8.10
C PHE A 45 4.37 1.08 -9.44
N ASN A 46 3.68 1.83 -10.30
CA ASN A 46 4.24 2.17 -11.61
C ASN A 46 3.75 3.54 -12.07
N ARG A 47 4.62 4.22 -12.77
CA ARG A 47 4.25 5.40 -13.52
C ARG A 47 3.52 4.95 -14.78
N ASP A 48 2.56 5.75 -15.23
CA ASP A 48 1.79 5.42 -16.43
C ASP A 48 2.73 5.10 -17.60
N GLY A 49 2.50 3.96 -18.25
CA GLY A 49 3.31 3.48 -19.35
C GLY A 49 4.55 2.70 -18.97
N GLU A 50 4.85 2.56 -17.68
CA GLU A 50 6.02 1.86 -17.20
C GLU A 50 5.65 0.53 -16.52
N GLN A 51 6.64 -0.35 -16.39
CA GLN A 51 6.46 -1.62 -15.68
C GLN A 51 6.33 -1.38 -14.18
N PRO A 52 5.50 -2.15 -13.48
CA PRO A 52 5.37 -2.01 -12.04
C PRO A 52 6.67 -2.38 -11.31
N SER A 53 6.97 -1.63 -10.27
CA SER A 53 8.00 -1.99 -9.30
C SER A 53 7.36 -2.61 -8.08
N LEU A 54 8.06 -3.56 -7.47
CA LEU A 54 7.57 -4.28 -6.29
C LEU A 54 8.26 -3.74 -5.05
N PHE A 55 7.45 -3.38 -4.05
CA PHE A 55 7.97 -2.92 -2.77
C PHE A 55 7.36 -3.78 -1.66
N PRO A 56 8.17 -4.54 -0.92
CA PRO A 56 7.62 -5.33 0.19
C PRO A 56 7.21 -4.41 1.33
N LEU A 57 6.08 -4.74 1.95
CA LEU A 57 5.66 -4.07 3.16
C LEU A 57 6.17 -4.87 4.35
N GLN A 58 6.65 -4.17 5.36
CA GLN A 58 7.21 -4.80 6.55
C GLN A 58 6.20 -4.75 7.68
N LYS A 59 6.09 -5.85 8.42
CA LYS A 59 5.21 -5.93 9.57
C LYS A 59 5.73 -5.02 10.66
N GLN A 60 4.89 -4.11 11.11
CA GLN A 60 5.24 -3.15 12.15
C GLN A 60 4.77 -3.62 13.52
N TYR A 61 3.52 -4.07 13.60
CA TYR A 61 2.95 -4.56 14.86
C TYR A 61 1.66 -5.32 14.59
N PHE A 62 1.16 -5.95 15.63
CA PHE A 62 -0.12 -6.67 15.64
C PHE A 62 -1.06 -5.94 16.59
N ARG A 63 -2.29 -5.72 16.16
CA ARG A 63 -3.27 -5.03 17.00
C ARG A 63 -4.69 -5.46 16.62
N ASN A 64 -5.47 -5.84 17.63
CA ASN A 64 -6.89 -6.17 17.47
C ASN A 64 -7.15 -7.23 16.39
N GLY A 65 -6.34 -8.28 16.36
CA GLY A 65 -6.48 -9.34 15.36
C GLY A 65 -5.98 -9.00 13.98
N MET A 66 -5.31 -7.86 13.82
CA MET A 66 -4.80 -7.38 12.55
C MET A 66 -3.28 -7.26 12.59
N ASP A 67 -2.64 -7.71 11.53
CA ASP A 67 -1.22 -7.41 11.30
C ASP A 67 -1.14 -6.08 10.55
N VAL A 68 -0.28 -5.19 11.02
CA VAL A 68 -0.09 -3.88 10.41
C VAL A 68 1.24 -3.87 9.66
N PHE A 69 1.18 -3.63 8.36
CA PHE A 69 2.34 -3.59 7.48
C PHE A 69 2.48 -2.19 6.89
N SER A 70 3.71 -1.77 6.65
CA SER A 70 3.94 -0.48 6.02
C SER A 70 5.18 -0.48 5.15
N THR A 71 5.21 0.50 4.23
CA THR A 71 6.38 0.79 3.41
C THR A 71 6.34 2.26 3.00
N THR A 72 7.48 2.77 2.57
CA THR A 72 7.57 4.13 2.02
C THR A 72 8.21 4.08 0.65
N ILE A 73 7.76 4.95 -0.23
CA ILE A 73 8.37 5.13 -1.55
C ILE A 73 8.58 6.62 -1.78
N GLN A 74 9.47 6.94 -2.73
CA GLN A 74 9.79 8.33 -3.06
C GLN A 74 9.85 8.48 -4.58
N PRO A 75 8.70 8.76 -5.23
CA PRO A 75 8.71 8.96 -6.68
C PRO A 75 9.54 10.20 -7.03
N GLN A 76 10.49 10.03 -7.94
CA GLN A 76 11.42 11.10 -8.29
C GLN A 76 10.94 11.94 -9.48
N GLU A 77 10.07 11.39 -10.32
CA GLU A 77 9.61 12.06 -11.51
C GLU A 77 8.13 12.41 -11.41
N PRO A 78 7.72 13.58 -11.93
CA PRO A 78 6.31 13.92 -11.97
C PRO A 78 5.58 13.02 -12.97
N GLY A 79 4.29 12.82 -12.75
CA GLY A 79 3.49 12.02 -13.65
C GLY A 79 2.31 11.37 -12.96
N LEU A 80 1.65 10.52 -13.73
CA LEU A 80 0.52 9.75 -13.27
C LEU A 80 1.00 8.39 -12.80
N TYR A 81 0.65 8.01 -11.58
CA TYR A 81 1.09 6.75 -11.00
C TYR A 81 -0.10 5.89 -10.62
N PHE A 82 0.08 4.58 -10.77
CA PHE A 82 -0.88 3.57 -10.37
C PHE A 82 -0.26 2.70 -9.30
N TYR A 83 -1.08 2.22 -8.37
CA TYR A 83 -0.59 1.30 -7.37
C TYR A 83 -1.67 0.31 -6.97
N TYR A 84 -1.24 -0.87 -6.53
CA TYR A 84 -2.11 -1.87 -5.94
C TYR A 84 -1.30 -2.75 -5.00
N PHE A 85 -2.02 -3.51 -4.18
CA PHE A 85 -1.38 -4.36 -3.18
C PHE A 85 -1.67 -5.82 -3.50
N ASP A 86 -0.68 -6.67 -3.34
CA ASP A 86 -0.82 -8.10 -3.49
C ASP A 86 -0.48 -8.75 -2.15
N LEU A 87 -1.45 -9.44 -1.57
CA LEU A 87 -1.28 -10.04 -0.25
C LEU A 87 -0.68 -11.45 -0.31
N TYR A 88 -0.63 -12.04 -1.49
CA TYR A 88 -0.09 -13.39 -1.71
C TYR A 88 -0.75 -14.46 -0.83
N THR A 89 -2.05 -14.32 -0.59
CA THR A 89 -2.81 -15.26 0.24
C THR A 89 -4.03 -15.79 -0.47
N GLY A 90 -4.08 -15.64 -1.79
CA GLY A 90 -5.29 -15.90 -2.57
C GLY A 90 -6.18 -14.69 -2.67
N TYR A 91 -5.89 -13.64 -1.91
CA TYR A 91 -6.56 -12.35 -2.00
C TYR A 91 -5.69 -11.37 -2.73
N ARG A 92 -6.30 -10.61 -3.61
CA ARG A 92 -5.63 -9.51 -4.29
C ARG A 92 -6.46 -8.25 -4.10
N LEU A 93 -5.86 -7.27 -3.45
CA LEU A 93 -6.49 -5.99 -3.24
C LEU A 93 -6.04 -5.05 -4.36
N SER A 94 -6.89 -4.90 -5.38
CA SER A 94 -6.62 -4.03 -6.51
C SER A 94 -7.28 -2.70 -6.27
N LEU A 95 -6.48 -1.68 -6.02
CA LEU A 95 -6.95 -0.31 -5.90
C LEU A 95 -6.20 0.50 -6.94
N ILE A 96 -6.92 1.01 -7.92
CA ILE A 96 -6.33 1.86 -8.94
C ILE A 96 -6.60 3.28 -8.52
N HIS A 97 -5.53 3.95 -8.08
CA HIS A 97 -5.60 5.35 -7.69
C HIS A 97 -4.60 6.14 -8.50
N ILE A 98 -5.01 7.29 -8.84
CA ILE A 98 -4.25 8.19 -9.70
C ILE A 98 -3.83 9.39 -8.88
#